data_ccffa2509779fb96d5370cf58a25c97f
#
_entry.id   ccffa2509779fb96d5370cf58a25c97f
#
_cell.length_a   1.000
_cell.length_b   1.000
_cell.length_c   1.000
_cell.angle_alpha   90.00
_cell.angle_beta   90.00
_cell.angle_gamma   90.00
#
_symmetry.space_group_name_H-M   'P 1'
#
loop_
_entity.id
_entity.type
_entity.pdbx_description
1 polymer ?
#
loop_
_entity_poly.entity_id
_entity_poly.type
_entity_poly.pdbx_seq_one_letter_code
_entity_poly.pdbx_strand_id
1 'polypeptide(L)'
;MRLGLDPVLQDAIRLGTTVLATAGDDLSSERMQAGRVYVNYPASSPYVLGCGGTRIALDGARGSIVNETVWNDDGVHSTGGGISEEYQVPAFQAAARIPGSLNDGRRGRGVPDVAAAAAPTNGYRIFLNGVDFVASGTSAVAPLWGAFIALINARRGQSLGFVNDRLYQLPNLLRPIVTGDNKDTTGLGYNAAPRLERLHRGLGSPDGGAIVTALTTIA
;
A
#
# COMPACT_ATOMS: atom_id res chain seq x y z
N MET A 1 4.10 -10.52 -20.52
CA MET A 1 4.38 -11.20 -19.22
C MET A 1 3.40 -10.84 -18.10
N ARG A 2 2.88 -9.60 -18.04
CA ARG A 2 1.96 -9.14 -16.97
C ARG A 2 0.65 -9.93 -16.92
N LEU A 3 -0.02 -10.14 -18.05
CA LEU A 3 -1.29 -10.88 -18.10
C LEU A 3 -1.19 -12.38 -17.77
N GLY A 4 0.01 -12.97 -17.82
CA GLY A 4 0.19 -14.41 -17.54
C GLY A 4 0.10 -14.78 -16.06
N LEU A 5 0.25 -13.81 -15.13
CA LEU A 5 0.16 -14.08 -13.69
C LEU A 5 -1.26 -13.91 -13.14
N ASP A 6 -2.11 -13.10 -13.77
CA ASP A 6 -3.46 -12.84 -13.28
C ASP A 6 -4.33 -14.09 -13.10
N PRO A 7 -4.30 -15.11 -13.98
CA PRO A 7 -5.01 -16.36 -13.72
C PRO A 7 -4.56 -17.05 -12.43
N VAL A 8 -3.25 -17.04 -12.15
CA VAL A 8 -2.69 -17.63 -10.92
C VAL A 8 -3.14 -16.83 -9.68
N LEU A 9 -3.17 -15.50 -9.79
CA LEU A 9 -3.67 -14.63 -8.71
C LEU A 9 -5.16 -14.86 -8.46
N GLN A 10 -5.96 -15.04 -9.50
CA GLN A 10 -7.38 -15.39 -9.37
C GLN A 10 -7.58 -16.77 -8.72
N ASP A 11 -6.76 -17.75 -9.07
CA ASP A 11 -6.81 -19.07 -8.44
C ASP A 11 -6.42 -19.00 -6.96
N ALA A 12 -5.41 -18.21 -6.61
CA ALA A 12 -5.05 -17.95 -5.22
C ALA A 12 -6.24 -17.38 -4.41
N ILE A 13 -6.97 -16.42 -4.99
CA ILE A 13 -8.18 -15.85 -4.36
C ILE A 13 -9.26 -16.92 -4.17
N ARG A 14 -9.53 -17.76 -5.21
CA ARG A 14 -10.51 -18.84 -5.12
C ARG A 14 -10.17 -19.87 -4.05
N LEU A 15 -8.88 -20.07 -3.80
CA LEU A 15 -8.36 -20.91 -2.72
C LEU A 15 -8.35 -20.24 -1.34
N GLY A 16 -8.88 -19.01 -1.24
CA GLY A 16 -8.93 -18.28 0.02
C GLY A 16 -7.59 -17.71 0.46
N THR A 17 -6.67 -17.47 -0.46
CA THR A 17 -5.35 -16.89 -0.18
C THR A 17 -5.38 -15.38 -0.37
N THR A 18 -4.81 -14.64 0.59
CA THR A 18 -4.52 -13.21 0.40
C THR A 18 -3.15 -13.07 -0.24
N VAL A 19 -3.09 -12.41 -1.39
CA VAL A 19 -1.82 -12.08 -2.07
C VAL A 19 -1.52 -10.61 -1.86
N LEU A 20 -0.27 -10.30 -1.49
CA LEU A 20 0.19 -8.94 -1.26
C LEU A 20 1.33 -8.61 -2.21
N ALA A 21 1.41 -7.34 -2.61
CA ALA A 21 2.49 -6.86 -3.46
C ALA A 21 2.94 -5.47 -3.05
N THR A 22 4.25 -5.21 -3.16
CA THR A 22 4.86 -3.91 -2.88
C THR A 22 4.53 -2.90 -3.96
N ALA A 23 4.24 -1.67 -3.60
CA ALA A 23 3.93 -0.61 -4.57
C ALA A 23 5.16 -0.09 -5.33
N GLY A 24 6.37 -0.37 -4.81
CA GLY A 24 7.64 0.11 -5.37
C GLY A 24 8.32 1.14 -4.48
N ASP A 25 9.59 1.41 -4.76
CA ASP A 25 10.47 2.29 -3.97
C ASP A 25 11.09 3.43 -4.80
N ASP A 26 10.75 3.50 -6.09
CA ASP A 26 11.41 4.36 -7.07
C ASP A 26 10.50 5.47 -7.61
N LEU A 27 9.76 6.15 -6.68
CA LEU A 27 8.90 7.28 -6.98
C LEU A 27 7.64 6.89 -7.79
N SER A 28 6.84 7.86 -8.18
CA SER A 28 5.71 7.64 -9.09
C SER A 28 6.13 7.27 -10.51
N SER A 29 7.37 7.57 -10.90
CA SER A 29 7.90 7.27 -12.24
C SER A 29 8.52 5.88 -12.35
N GLU A 30 8.77 5.20 -11.20
CA GLU A 30 9.53 3.93 -11.15
C GLU A 30 10.85 4.01 -11.94
N ARG A 31 11.35 5.21 -12.16
CA ARG A 31 12.54 5.52 -12.99
C ARG A 31 12.54 4.92 -14.40
N MET A 32 11.34 4.60 -14.93
CA MET A 32 11.23 3.92 -16.23
C MET A 32 11.40 4.88 -17.40
N GLN A 33 10.72 6.03 -17.38
CA GLN A 33 10.77 7.02 -18.45
C GLN A 33 10.51 8.41 -17.89
N ALA A 34 11.33 9.37 -18.28
CA ALA A 34 11.17 10.76 -17.88
C ALA A 34 9.80 11.32 -18.31
N GLY A 35 9.17 12.09 -17.42
CA GLY A 35 7.89 12.74 -17.68
C GLY A 35 6.67 11.83 -17.67
N ARG A 36 6.79 10.57 -17.24
CA ARG A 36 5.66 9.65 -17.10
C ARG A 36 5.61 9.01 -15.72
N VAL A 37 4.41 8.73 -15.26
CA VAL A 37 4.15 7.92 -14.05
C VAL A 37 3.90 6.47 -14.44
N TYR A 38 4.32 5.55 -13.55
CA TYR A 38 4.13 4.12 -13.72
C TYR A 38 3.62 3.50 -12.42
N VAL A 39 2.95 2.39 -12.53
CA VAL A 39 2.50 1.61 -11.37
C VAL A 39 3.04 0.19 -11.49
N ASN A 40 3.71 -0.24 -10.43
CA ASN A 40 4.32 -1.56 -10.40
C ASN A 40 3.32 -2.70 -10.53
N TYR A 41 3.72 -3.74 -11.24
CA TYR A 41 3.05 -5.03 -11.27
C TYR A 41 3.88 -6.03 -10.43
N PRO A 42 3.25 -6.85 -9.57
CA PRO A 42 1.80 -7.15 -9.52
C PRO A 42 0.94 -6.21 -8.65
N ALA A 43 1.46 -5.15 -8.02
CA ALA A 43 0.67 -4.26 -7.16
C ALA A 43 -0.53 -3.62 -7.90
N SER A 44 -0.41 -3.38 -9.20
CA SER A 44 -1.49 -2.86 -10.05
C SER A 44 -2.56 -3.89 -10.39
N SER A 45 -2.33 -5.19 -10.19
CA SER A 45 -3.36 -6.19 -10.42
C SER A 45 -4.53 -6.02 -9.44
N PRO A 46 -5.79 -6.13 -9.88
CA PRO A 46 -6.95 -6.05 -8.99
C PRO A 46 -7.10 -7.27 -8.06
N TYR A 47 -6.23 -8.26 -8.19
CA TYR A 47 -6.25 -9.52 -7.44
C TYR A 47 -5.26 -9.56 -6.27
N VAL A 48 -4.56 -8.46 -6.00
CA VAL A 48 -3.60 -8.36 -4.89
C VAL A 48 -3.91 -7.16 -3.99
N LEU A 49 -3.43 -7.23 -2.75
CA LEU A 49 -3.39 -6.09 -1.85
C LEU A 49 -2.08 -5.32 -2.11
N GLY A 50 -2.18 -4.15 -2.73
CA GLY A 50 -1.04 -3.28 -3.01
C GLY A 50 -0.60 -2.54 -1.74
N CYS A 51 0.68 -2.65 -1.39
CA CYS A 51 1.25 -2.13 -0.15
C CYS A 51 2.23 -0.97 -0.43
N GLY A 52 1.88 0.23 0.01
CA GLY A 52 2.69 1.45 -0.10
C GLY A 52 3.44 1.81 1.17
N GLY A 53 4.29 2.81 1.08
CA GLY A 53 5.20 3.22 2.13
C GLY A 53 4.88 4.56 2.77
N THR A 54 5.05 4.64 4.11
CA THR A 54 4.96 5.87 4.88
C THR A 54 6.26 6.16 5.62
N ARG A 55 6.38 7.42 6.04
CA ARG A 55 7.35 7.88 7.05
C ARG A 55 6.59 8.20 8.31
N ILE A 56 7.02 7.68 9.44
CA ILE A 56 6.46 7.97 10.76
C ILE A 56 7.39 8.85 11.58
N ALA A 57 6.80 9.73 12.37
CA ALA A 57 7.49 10.41 13.46
C ALA A 57 6.94 9.88 14.79
N LEU A 58 7.85 9.52 15.69
CA LEU A 58 7.52 8.97 17.01
C LEU A 58 7.73 10.01 18.10
N ASP A 59 6.85 10.00 19.10
CA ASP A 59 7.16 10.60 20.40
C ASP A 59 8.26 9.77 21.06
N GLY A 60 9.44 10.39 21.23
CA GLY A 60 10.63 9.71 21.74
C GLY A 60 10.47 9.11 23.14
N ALA A 61 9.51 9.61 23.95
CA ALA A 61 9.27 9.13 25.31
C ALA A 61 8.33 7.91 25.37
N ARG A 62 7.39 7.79 24.43
CA ARG A 62 6.30 6.80 24.46
C ARG A 62 6.26 5.87 23.26
N GLY A 63 7.02 6.16 22.20
CA GLY A 63 6.98 5.42 20.95
C GLY A 63 5.65 5.55 20.19
N SER A 64 4.81 6.53 20.56
CA SER A 64 3.54 6.79 19.87
C SER A 64 3.79 7.50 18.54
N ILE A 65 3.03 7.16 17.52
CA ILE A 65 3.09 7.86 16.23
C ILE A 65 2.43 9.23 16.39
N VAL A 66 3.22 10.31 16.30
CA VAL A 66 2.74 11.70 16.36
C VAL A 66 2.46 12.31 14.99
N ASN A 67 3.11 11.78 13.95
CA ASN A 67 2.85 12.16 12.57
C ASN A 67 3.16 10.98 11.62
N GLU A 68 2.40 10.90 10.54
CA GLU A 68 2.62 9.91 9.49
C GLU A 68 2.34 10.54 8.13
N THR A 69 3.33 10.48 7.23
CA THR A 69 3.29 11.08 5.91
C THR A 69 3.59 10.03 4.85
N VAL A 70 3.29 10.33 3.59
CA VAL A 70 3.81 9.52 2.48
C VAL A 70 5.33 9.49 2.57
N TRP A 71 5.92 8.31 2.37
CA TRP A 71 7.37 8.21 2.28
C TRP A 71 7.86 8.83 0.97
N ASN A 72 8.70 9.85 1.11
CA ASN A 72 9.46 10.46 0.03
C ASN A 72 10.77 11.02 0.62
N ASP A 73 11.90 10.61 0.07
CA ASP A 73 13.24 11.06 0.44
C ASP A 73 13.72 12.09 -0.61
N ASP A 74 13.13 13.27 -0.56
CA ASP A 74 13.50 14.44 -1.37
C ASP A 74 13.48 14.20 -2.90
N GLY A 75 12.54 13.39 -3.36
CA GLY A 75 12.39 13.04 -4.78
C GLY A 75 13.45 12.09 -5.31
N VAL A 76 14.18 11.39 -4.42
CA VAL A 76 15.20 10.39 -4.79
C VAL A 76 14.66 8.98 -4.60
N HIS A 77 14.07 8.69 -3.45
CA HIS A 77 13.38 7.44 -3.15
C HIS A 77 12.03 7.75 -2.52
N SER A 78 11.00 7.09 -2.94
CA SER A 78 9.68 7.20 -2.34
C SER A 78 8.85 5.96 -2.64
N THR A 79 7.74 5.85 -1.92
CA THR A 79 6.75 4.83 -2.27
C THR A 79 6.31 4.98 -3.72
N GLY A 80 6.26 3.88 -4.45
CA GLY A 80 5.56 3.79 -5.71
C GLY A 80 4.06 3.96 -5.51
N GLY A 81 3.34 4.07 -6.60
CA GLY A 81 1.89 4.19 -6.62
C GLY A 81 1.40 5.24 -7.60
N GLY A 82 0.12 5.18 -7.88
CA GLY A 82 -0.54 6.01 -8.90
C GLY A 82 -1.76 5.30 -9.46
N ILE A 83 -2.06 5.59 -10.71
CA ILE A 83 -3.22 5.06 -11.42
C ILE A 83 -2.75 4.12 -12.54
N SER A 84 -3.23 2.90 -12.50
CA SER A 84 -2.93 1.90 -13.52
C SER A 84 -3.55 2.28 -14.86
N GLU A 85 -2.75 2.19 -15.92
CA GLU A 85 -3.23 2.33 -17.30
C GLU A 85 -3.73 0.99 -17.88
N GLU A 86 -3.38 -0.12 -17.23
CA GLU A 86 -3.71 -1.48 -17.67
C GLU A 86 -5.06 -1.98 -17.12
N TYR A 87 -5.35 -1.63 -15.85
CA TYR A 87 -6.52 -2.14 -15.14
C TYR A 87 -7.56 -1.07 -14.90
N GLN A 88 -8.80 -1.40 -15.20
CA GLN A 88 -9.95 -0.57 -14.87
C GLN A 88 -10.10 -0.43 -13.35
N VAL A 89 -10.87 0.56 -12.90
CA VAL A 89 -11.25 0.69 -11.48
C VAL A 89 -11.98 -0.57 -11.02
N PRO A 90 -11.43 -1.36 -10.08
CA PRO A 90 -12.09 -2.56 -9.61
C PRO A 90 -13.32 -2.22 -8.74
N ALA A 91 -14.25 -3.18 -8.61
CA ALA A 91 -15.50 -2.99 -7.88
C ALA A 91 -15.29 -2.48 -6.44
N PHE A 92 -14.29 -3.00 -5.73
CA PHE A 92 -14.00 -2.56 -4.36
C PHE A 92 -13.50 -1.11 -4.27
N GLN A 93 -12.99 -0.54 -5.37
CA GLN A 93 -12.60 0.86 -5.44
C GLN A 93 -13.68 1.77 -6.06
N ALA A 94 -14.84 1.25 -6.42
CA ALA A 94 -15.86 2.03 -7.15
C ALA A 94 -16.38 3.24 -6.37
N ALA A 95 -16.54 3.11 -5.05
CA ALA A 95 -16.96 4.19 -4.16
C ALA A 95 -15.83 5.18 -3.84
N ALA A 96 -14.64 4.84 -4.23
CA ALA A 96 -13.45 5.62 -4.01
C ALA A 96 -13.29 6.68 -5.11
N ARG A 97 -12.97 7.92 -4.73
CA ARG A 97 -12.72 9.01 -5.69
C ARG A 97 -11.29 8.91 -6.24
N ILE A 98 -11.06 7.90 -7.11
CA ILE A 98 -9.79 7.74 -7.79
C ILE A 98 -9.66 8.85 -8.85
N PRO A 99 -8.55 9.61 -8.86
CA PRO A 99 -8.30 10.61 -9.90
C PRO A 99 -7.99 9.96 -11.25
N GLY A 100 -7.80 10.78 -12.23
CA GLY A 100 -7.22 10.34 -13.50
C GLY A 100 -5.70 10.14 -13.40
N SER A 101 -5.17 9.30 -14.27
CA SER A 101 -3.73 9.16 -14.48
C SER A 101 -3.11 10.51 -14.87
N LEU A 102 -1.93 10.83 -14.33
CA LEU A 102 -1.18 12.02 -14.72
C LEU A 102 -0.65 11.94 -16.16
N ASN A 103 -0.64 10.75 -16.75
CA ASN A 103 -0.18 10.58 -18.13
C ASN A 103 -1.23 11.01 -19.18
N ASP A 104 -2.51 10.71 -18.94
CA ASP A 104 -3.57 10.89 -19.94
C ASP A 104 -4.97 11.18 -19.38
N GLY A 105 -5.10 11.34 -18.07
CA GLY A 105 -6.37 11.62 -17.41
C GLY A 105 -7.32 10.43 -17.27
N ARG A 106 -6.99 9.24 -17.81
CA ARG A 106 -7.86 8.06 -17.70
C ARG A 106 -7.97 7.57 -16.26
N ARG A 107 -9.14 7.06 -15.93
CA ARG A 107 -9.36 6.41 -14.63
C ARG A 107 -8.98 4.92 -14.73
N GLY A 108 -8.28 4.45 -13.70
CA GLY A 108 -7.87 3.06 -13.57
C GLY A 108 -7.76 2.66 -12.10
N ARG A 109 -7.25 1.44 -11.86
CA ARG A 109 -6.98 0.98 -10.51
C ARG A 109 -5.99 1.91 -9.81
N GLY A 110 -6.38 2.42 -8.65
CA GLY A 110 -5.50 3.20 -7.77
C GLY A 110 -4.61 2.30 -6.91
N VAL A 111 -3.32 2.61 -6.81
CA VAL A 111 -2.31 1.90 -6.01
C VAL A 111 -1.58 2.91 -5.13
N PRO A 112 -1.28 2.57 -3.87
CA PRO A 112 -1.53 1.33 -3.13
C PRO A 112 -2.94 1.23 -2.55
N ASP A 113 -3.30 0.04 -1.99
CA ASP A 113 -4.52 -0.16 -1.21
C ASP A 113 -4.31 0.23 0.27
N VAL A 114 -3.18 -0.18 0.82
CA VAL A 114 -2.78 0.06 2.21
C VAL A 114 -1.34 0.52 2.29
N ALA A 115 -0.92 1.02 3.44
CA ALA A 115 0.45 1.45 3.67
C ALA A 115 0.96 1.08 5.07
N ALA A 116 2.27 1.17 5.29
CA ALA A 116 2.90 1.17 6.60
C ALA A 116 4.30 1.80 6.50
N ALA A 117 5.01 1.93 7.64
CA ALA A 117 6.33 2.53 7.70
C ALA A 117 7.30 1.84 6.71
N ALA A 118 7.92 2.63 5.85
CA ALA A 118 8.85 2.17 4.83
C ALA A 118 10.13 3.03 4.76
N ALA A 119 10.07 4.26 5.25
CA ALA A 119 11.22 5.17 5.19
C ALA A 119 12.42 4.62 5.96
N PRO A 120 13.66 4.77 5.46
CA PRO A 120 14.87 4.30 6.15
C PRO A 120 15.02 4.86 7.57
N THR A 121 14.54 6.06 7.83
CA THR A 121 14.54 6.69 9.16
C THR A 121 13.72 5.94 10.21
N ASN A 122 12.78 5.11 9.75
CA ASN A 122 11.91 4.28 10.60
C ASN A 122 12.01 2.81 10.19
N GLY A 123 13.16 2.40 9.65
CA GLY A 123 13.36 1.05 9.15
C GLY A 123 13.30 -0.03 10.24
N TYR A 124 13.16 -1.24 9.81
CA TYR A 124 13.02 -2.43 10.65
C TYR A 124 14.41 -3.00 10.94
N ARG A 125 14.74 -3.15 12.23
CA ARG A 125 15.95 -3.87 12.62
C ARG A 125 15.76 -5.35 12.32
N ILE A 126 16.63 -5.89 11.50
CA ILE A 126 16.66 -7.32 11.17
C ILE A 126 18.05 -7.87 11.43
N PHE A 127 18.10 -9.13 11.84
CA PHE A 127 19.33 -9.88 12.06
C PHE A 127 19.43 -10.97 11.01
N LEU A 128 20.46 -10.92 10.21
CA LEU A 128 20.68 -11.89 9.13
C LEU A 128 22.16 -12.24 9.04
N ASN A 129 22.48 -13.53 9.01
CA ASN A 129 23.84 -14.04 8.88
C ASN A 129 24.83 -13.48 9.91
N GLY A 130 24.36 -13.29 11.15
CA GLY A 130 25.20 -12.79 12.24
C GLY A 130 25.38 -11.27 12.29
N VAL A 131 24.68 -10.51 11.42
CA VAL A 131 24.77 -9.05 11.33
C VAL A 131 23.42 -8.39 11.54
N ASP A 132 23.39 -7.34 12.37
CA ASP A 132 22.25 -6.44 12.50
C ASP A 132 22.28 -5.41 11.37
N PHE A 133 21.15 -5.18 10.73
CA PHE A 133 20.97 -4.07 9.79
C PHE A 133 19.54 -3.55 9.79
N VAL A 134 19.34 -2.41 9.13
CA VAL A 134 18.03 -1.78 9.01
C VAL A 134 17.49 -2.04 7.60
N ALA A 135 16.35 -2.74 7.51
CA ALA A 135 15.59 -2.90 6.28
C ALA A 135 14.54 -1.77 6.15
N SER A 136 14.32 -1.31 4.94
CA SER A 136 13.35 -0.25 4.61
C SER A 136 12.71 -0.52 3.25
N GLY A 137 11.86 0.40 2.80
CA GLY A 137 11.14 0.27 1.54
C GLY A 137 9.80 -0.44 1.67
N THR A 138 9.01 -0.39 0.62
CA THR A 138 7.73 -1.11 0.53
C THR A 138 7.91 -2.62 0.59
N SER A 139 9.14 -3.11 0.35
CA SER A 139 9.54 -4.50 0.53
C SER A 139 9.40 -4.99 1.97
N ALA A 140 9.42 -4.10 2.97
CA ALA A 140 9.13 -4.43 4.36
C ALA A 140 7.62 -4.36 4.67
N VAL A 141 6.87 -3.52 3.95
CA VAL A 141 5.44 -3.28 4.21
C VAL A 141 4.57 -4.47 3.82
N ALA A 142 4.80 -5.07 2.65
CA ALA A 142 4.00 -6.21 2.21
C ALA A 142 4.12 -7.41 3.16
N PRO A 143 5.31 -7.87 3.60
CA PRO A 143 5.40 -8.95 4.58
C PRO A 143 4.87 -8.57 5.98
N LEU A 144 4.95 -7.29 6.39
CA LEU A 144 4.33 -6.82 7.63
C LEU A 144 2.80 -7.01 7.58
N TRP A 145 2.16 -6.57 6.51
CA TRP A 145 0.72 -6.78 6.30
C TRP A 145 0.38 -8.26 6.18
N GLY A 146 1.23 -9.05 5.51
CA GLY A 146 1.08 -10.51 5.40
C GLY A 146 1.09 -11.19 6.77
N ALA A 147 2.05 -10.85 7.63
CA ALA A 147 2.13 -11.35 9.00
C ALA A 147 0.90 -10.93 9.84
N PHE A 148 0.46 -9.67 9.68
CA PHE A 148 -0.72 -9.15 10.36
C PHE A 148 -2.01 -9.90 9.95
N ILE A 149 -2.20 -10.16 8.66
CA ILE A 149 -3.32 -10.95 8.15
C ILE A 149 -3.23 -12.40 8.65
N ALA A 150 -2.03 -12.98 8.70
CA ALA A 150 -1.83 -14.34 9.23
C ALA A 150 -2.23 -14.44 10.71
N LEU A 151 -1.91 -13.44 11.53
CA LEU A 151 -2.36 -13.36 12.93
C LEU A 151 -3.88 -13.25 13.05
N ILE A 152 -4.52 -12.49 12.17
CA ILE A 152 -5.99 -12.39 12.13
C ILE A 152 -6.60 -13.75 11.74
N ASN A 153 -6.06 -14.40 10.70
CA ASN A 153 -6.50 -15.73 10.27
C ASN A 153 -6.38 -16.77 11.39
N ALA A 154 -5.26 -16.74 12.12
CA ALA A 154 -5.06 -17.63 13.28
C ALA A 154 -6.12 -17.42 14.38
N ARG A 155 -6.45 -16.17 14.68
CA ARG A 155 -7.51 -15.85 15.67
C ARG A 155 -8.91 -16.22 15.19
N ARG A 156 -9.16 -16.16 13.90
CA ARG A 156 -10.43 -16.55 13.28
C ARG A 156 -10.59 -18.07 13.14
N GLY A 157 -9.49 -18.81 13.12
CA GLY A 157 -9.47 -20.22 12.73
C GLY A 157 -9.75 -20.47 11.24
N GLN A 158 -9.78 -19.40 10.42
CA GLN A 158 -10.02 -19.48 8.97
C GLN A 158 -9.38 -18.31 8.22
N SER A 159 -9.11 -18.50 6.93
CA SER A 159 -8.55 -17.45 6.07
C SER A 159 -9.53 -16.31 5.83
N LEU A 160 -9.02 -15.09 5.75
CA LEU A 160 -9.73 -13.91 5.25
C LEU A 160 -9.96 -13.96 3.73
N GLY A 161 -9.12 -14.68 2.99
CA GLY A 161 -9.15 -14.70 1.54
C GLY A 161 -8.81 -13.34 0.91
N PHE A 162 -9.60 -12.94 -0.09
CA PHE A 162 -9.45 -11.64 -0.74
C PHE A 162 -9.91 -10.51 0.19
N VAL A 163 -8.96 -9.81 0.77
CA VAL A 163 -9.22 -8.87 1.86
C VAL A 163 -9.59 -7.47 1.39
N ASN A 164 -9.32 -7.13 0.13
CA ASN A 164 -9.53 -5.78 -0.41
C ASN A 164 -10.97 -5.30 -0.23
N ASP A 165 -11.97 -6.12 -0.59
CA ASP A 165 -13.39 -5.75 -0.45
C ASP A 165 -13.73 -5.33 0.98
N ARG A 166 -13.24 -6.09 1.98
CA ARG A 166 -13.50 -5.82 3.40
C ARG A 166 -12.83 -4.53 3.87
N LEU A 167 -11.57 -4.31 3.48
CA LEU A 167 -10.83 -3.10 3.86
C LEU A 167 -11.47 -1.84 3.27
N TYR A 168 -11.93 -1.89 2.01
CA TYR A 168 -12.59 -0.75 1.36
C TYR A 168 -13.98 -0.45 1.92
N GLN A 169 -14.66 -1.45 2.48
CA GLN A 169 -15.94 -1.27 3.21
C GLN A 169 -15.73 -0.68 4.62
N LEU A 170 -14.55 -0.85 5.20
CA LEU A 170 -14.23 -0.46 6.57
C LEU A 170 -13.05 0.55 6.65
N PRO A 171 -13.11 1.66 5.91
CA PRO A 171 -11.97 2.57 5.79
C PRO A 171 -11.58 3.27 7.10
N ASN A 172 -12.46 3.27 8.11
CA ASN A 172 -12.20 3.90 9.40
C ASN A 172 -11.30 3.05 10.32
N LEU A 173 -10.99 1.81 9.93
CA LEU A 173 -10.04 0.94 10.64
C LEU A 173 -8.58 1.28 10.34
N LEU A 174 -8.35 2.20 9.43
CA LEU A 174 -7.03 2.59 8.97
C LEU A 174 -6.79 4.06 9.29
N ARG A 175 -5.55 4.36 9.73
CA ARG A 175 -5.11 5.74 9.92
C ARG A 175 -4.90 6.36 8.55
N PRO A 176 -5.63 7.43 8.20
CA PRO A 176 -5.49 8.07 6.89
C PRO A 176 -4.15 8.81 6.80
N ILE A 177 -3.46 8.66 5.69
CA ILE A 177 -2.27 9.44 5.36
C ILE A 177 -2.72 10.66 4.56
N VAL A 178 -2.53 11.85 5.09
CA VAL A 178 -3.09 13.10 4.52
C VAL A 178 -2.05 14.13 4.14
N THR A 179 -0.76 13.84 4.33
CA THR A 179 0.37 14.73 4.04
C THR A 179 1.48 14.00 3.32
N GLY A 180 2.27 14.74 2.54
CA GLY A 180 3.36 14.24 1.71
C GLY A 180 2.91 13.90 0.29
N ASP A 181 3.81 13.38 -0.50
CA ASP A 181 3.62 12.99 -1.89
C ASP A 181 4.64 11.91 -2.30
N ASN A 182 4.53 11.38 -3.52
CA ASN A 182 5.52 10.49 -4.12
C ASN A 182 6.15 11.10 -5.38
N LYS A 183 6.30 12.41 -5.38
CA LYS A 183 6.86 13.15 -6.52
C LYS A 183 8.35 12.98 -6.64
N ASP A 184 8.81 13.00 -7.88
CA ASP A 184 10.22 13.14 -8.22
C ASP A 184 10.71 14.59 -8.10
N THR A 185 11.99 14.82 -8.38
CA THR A 185 12.60 16.14 -8.36
C THR A 185 12.04 17.10 -9.40
N THR A 186 11.29 16.63 -10.40
CA THR A 186 10.60 17.47 -11.38
C THR A 186 9.20 17.88 -10.92
N GLY A 187 8.74 17.34 -9.80
CA GLY A 187 7.40 17.55 -9.28
C GLY A 187 6.34 16.60 -9.87
N LEU A 188 6.75 15.62 -10.67
CA LEU A 188 5.84 14.62 -11.24
C LEU A 188 5.51 13.56 -10.19
N GLY A 189 4.23 13.37 -9.91
CA GLY A 189 3.73 12.41 -8.93
C GLY A 189 2.46 12.90 -8.25
N TYR A 190 1.99 12.14 -7.29
CA TYR A 190 0.71 12.37 -6.63
C TYR A 190 0.90 12.90 -5.22
N ASN A 191 0.10 13.89 -4.84
CA ASN A 191 0.09 14.43 -3.47
C ASN A 191 -0.74 13.57 -2.51
N ALA A 192 -0.50 13.69 -1.18
CA ALA A 192 -1.43 13.33 -0.14
C ALA A 192 -2.74 14.12 -0.31
N ALA A 193 -3.89 13.43 -0.25
CA ALA A 193 -5.18 14.08 -0.36
C ALA A 193 -5.92 14.11 0.99
N PRO A 194 -6.74 15.16 1.24
CA PRO A 194 -7.62 15.19 2.40
C PRO A 194 -8.54 13.98 2.47
N ARG A 195 -9.11 13.73 3.64
CA ARG A 195 -9.93 12.57 4.00
C ARG A 195 -11.05 12.19 3.01
N LEU A 196 -11.50 13.12 2.17
CA LEU A 196 -12.57 12.92 1.18
C LEU A 196 -12.07 12.42 -0.19
N GLU A 197 -10.75 12.48 -0.44
CA GLU A 197 -10.14 12.07 -1.72
C GLU A 197 -9.15 10.90 -1.51
N ARG A 198 -9.55 9.90 -0.73
CA ARG A 198 -8.72 8.90 -0.04
C ARG A 198 -7.88 7.95 -0.87
N LEU A 199 -7.63 8.14 -2.15
CA LEU A 199 -7.21 7.02 -2.98
C LEU A 199 -5.93 7.13 -3.78
N HIS A 200 -5.16 8.19 -3.62
CA HIS A 200 -3.81 8.19 -4.20
C HIS A 200 -2.78 7.41 -3.38
N ARG A 201 -3.18 6.89 -2.19
CA ARG A 201 -2.26 6.35 -1.17
C ARG A 201 -2.83 5.21 -0.38
N GLY A 202 -3.89 4.61 -0.93
CA GLY A 202 -4.61 3.58 -0.23
C GLY A 202 -5.45 4.13 0.93
N LEU A 203 -6.00 3.21 1.66
CA LEU A 203 -6.87 3.47 2.80
C LEU A 203 -6.09 4.02 4.00
N GLY A 204 -4.77 3.80 4.05
CA GLY A 204 -3.87 4.26 5.10
C GLY A 204 -3.08 3.15 5.77
N SER A 205 -2.48 3.46 6.93
CA SER A 205 -1.73 2.52 7.76
C SER A 205 -2.63 1.83 8.79
N PRO A 206 -2.24 0.64 9.30
CA PRO A 206 -3.12 -0.13 10.16
C PRO A 206 -3.26 0.50 11.56
N ASP A 207 -4.50 0.65 12.05
CA ASP A 207 -4.77 0.62 13.48
C ASP A 207 -4.92 -0.84 13.88
N GLY A 208 -3.84 -1.43 14.41
CA GLY A 208 -3.76 -2.88 14.63
C GLY A 208 -4.86 -3.41 15.54
N GLY A 209 -5.22 -2.67 16.59
CA GLY A 209 -6.30 -3.04 17.51
C GLY A 209 -7.67 -3.02 16.84
N ALA A 210 -7.97 -1.94 16.14
CA ALA A 210 -9.26 -1.77 15.46
C ALA A 210 -9.48 -2.81 14.35
N ILE A 211 -8.45 -3.06 13.52
CA ILE A 211 -8.54 -4.03 12.42
C ILE A 211 -8.70 -5.45 12.95
N VAL A 212 -7.89 -5.84 13.95
CA VAL A 212 -8.00 -7.18 14.55
C VAL A 212 -9.41 -7.40 15.08
N THR A 213 -9.94 -6.46 15.86
CA THR A 213 -11.29 -6.56 16.40
C THR A 213 -12.34 -6.69 15.29
N ALA A 214 -12.31 -5.80 14.31
CA ALA A 214 -13.30 -5.79 13.25
C ALA A 214 -13.22 -7.04 12.36
N LEU A 215 -12.03 -7.46 11.94
CA LEU A 215 -11.88 -8.59 11.03
C LEU A 215 -11.96 -9.96 11.71
N THR A 216 -11.85 -10.04 13.05
CA THR A 216 -12.10 -11.29 13.78
C THR A 216 -13.57 -11.53 14.11
N THR A 217 -14.39 -10.49 14.19
CA THR A 217 -15.82 -10.59 14.54
C THR A 217 -16.74 -10.77 13.33
N ILE A 218 -16.25 -10.53 12.12
CA ILE A 218 -17.06 -10.73 10.90
C ILE A 218 -17.07 -12.23 10.55
N ALA A 219 -18.26 -12.80 10.53
CA ALA A 219 -18.50 -14.18 10.11
C ALA A 219 -18.20 -14.40 8.61
#